data_f82879d170c3768e1326a99861693cac
#
_entry.id   f82879d170c3768e1326a99861693cac
#
_cell.length_a   1.000
_cell.length_b   1.000
_cell.length_c   1.000
_cell.angle_alpha   90.00
_cell.angle_beta   90.00
_cell.angle_gamma   90.00
#
_symmetry.space_group_name_H-M   'P 1'
#
loop_
_entity.id
_entity.type
_entity.pdbx_description
1 polymer ?
#
loop_
_entity_poly.entity_id
_entity_poly.type
_entity_poly.pdbx_seq_one_letter_code
_entity_poly.pdbx_strand_id
1 'polypeptide(L)'
;MVQIDRRVALGGLFAAAWPAHGLARPALAPPDEGPLSVKAVEDLLAQHKVPGASLAIIHDGTLVATYCYGVAQGQRPVRTTTRFQAASISKTINALAILRLAALSRLDLDDPVNKHLVTWKLPDNVFTETRAVTLRMLLSHSGGTTVTVFEGYMPGRPLPGLVQILDGRPPATNDPVRVAWPPGHAFRYSGGGITVLQQLVADVTRDSYPAAIARLVLGPLGMTHSNYVQQPDALGRAQLALAHDDDGEPHSVGFRIHPELAAAGLWTTPGDLARAVLAIIRSWHGVAGAFLPQSLAQAMLTPVVEDAGLGVFFAGNSLFTHVGANIGYRALFIADAAAERATIMMTNGDNGDPVCAEINRRVAEDLRWA
;
A
#
# COMPACT_ATOMS: atom_id res chain seq x y z
N MET A 1 -36.35 -28.53 21.98
CA MET A 1 -35.03 -27.89 22.25
C MET A 1 -34.06 -28.49 21.22
N VAL A 2 -33.96 -27.83 20.06
CA VAL A 2 -33.11 -28.28 18.93
C VAL A 2 -31.87 -27.42 18.94
N GLN A 3 -30.72 -28.05 19.20
CA GLN A 3 -29.40 -27.41 19.09
C GLN A 3 -29.10 -27.22 17.60
N ILE A 4 -28.99 -25.98 17.16
CA ILE A 4 -28.51 -25.64 15.83
C ILE A 4 -26.97 -25.54 15.90
N ASP A 5 -26.31 -26.47 15.22
CA ASP A 5 -24.85 -26.56 15.11
C ASP A 5 -24.32 -25.35 14.32
N ARG A 6 -23.56 -24.50 15.00
CA ARG A 6 -23.00 -23.24 14.47
C ARG A 6 -21.78 -23.43 13.50
N ARG A 7 -21.46 -24.65 13.10
CA ARG A 7 -20.28 -24.97 12.28
C ARG A 7 -20.50 -24.95 10.76
N VAL A 8 -21.75 -24.82 10.29
CA VAL A 8 -22.08 -24.94 8.85
C VAL A 8 -22.19 -23.59 8.10
N ALA A 9 -22.14 -22.45 8.78
CA ALA A 9 -22.40 -21.15 8.14
C ALA A 9 -21.14 -20.40 7.60
N LEU A 10 -19.94 -20.97 7.67
CA LEU A 10 -18.69 -20.29 7.28
C LEU A 10 -18.04 -20.81 5.98
N GLY A 11 -18.63 -21.81 5.32
CA GLY A 11 -17.99 -22.48 4.17
C GLY A 11 -18.48 -22.09 2.78
N GLY A 12 -19.51 -21.28 2.62
CA GLY A 12 -20.26 -21.20 1.38
C GLY A 12 -20.27 -19.90 0.57
N LEU A 13 -19.56 -18.83 0.96
CA LEU A 13 -19.72 -17.51 0.32
C LEU A 13 -18.44 -16.87 -0.29
N PHE A 14 -17.35 -17.60 -0.42
CA PHE A 14 -16.08 -17.04 -0.89
C PHE A 14 -15.58 -17.55 -2.25
N ALA A 15 -16.38 -18.24 -3.03
CA ALA A 15 -16.01 -18.71 -4.37
C ALA A 15 -16.69 -17.92 -5.50
N ALA A 16 -16.89 -16.61 -5.35
CA ALA A 16 -17.08 -15.76 -6.52
C ALA A 16 -15.68 -15.35 -6.98
N ALA A 17 -15.06 -16.16 -7.84
CA ALA A 17 -13.91 -15.74 -8.62
C ALA A 17 -14.31 -14.43 -9.32
N TRP A 18 -13.51 -13.38 -9.11
CA TRP A 18 -13.59 -12.14 -9.86
C TRP A 18 -13.58 -12.50 -11.35
N PRO A 19 -14.60 -12.12 -12.14
CA PRO A 19 -14.57 -12.42 -13.56
C PRO A 19 -13.32 -11.79 -14.15
N ALA A 20 -12.50 -12.61 -14.81
CA ALA A 20 -11.21 -12.24 -15.39
C ALA A 20 -11.35 -11.33 -16.64
N HIS A 21 -12.31 -10.40 -16.62
CA HIS A 21 -12.53 -9.47 -17.71
C HIS A 21 -11.58 -8.28 -17.55
N GLY A 22 -10.61 -8.19 -18.42
CA GLY A 22 -9.57 -7.14 -18.43
C GLY A 22 -8.25 -7.58 -17.80
N LEU A 23 -7.93 -8.89 -17.80
CA LEU A 23 -6.63 -9.39 -17.38
C LEU A 23 -5.54 -8.90 -18.34
N ALA A 24 -4.49 -8.42 -17.73
CA ALA A 24 -3.26 -7.90 -18.27
C ALA A 24 -3.00 -8.34 -19.71
N ARG A 25 -2.91 -7.40 -20.63
CA ARG A 25 -2.10 -7.59 -21.83
C ARG A 25 -0.71 -8.04 -21.37
N PRO A 26 -0.04 -8.96 -22.10
CA PRO A 26 1.32 -9.35 -21.75
C PRO A 26 2.16 -8.11 -21.58
N ALA A 27 3.14 -8.16 -20.66
CA ALA A 27 4.09 -7.08 -20.48
C ALA A 27 4.64 -6.67 -21.85
N LEU A 28 4.27 -5.49 -22.30
CA LEU A 28 4.85 -4.93 -23.51
C LEU A 28 6.30 -4.58 -23.20
N ALA A 29 7.20 -4.82 -24.13
CA ALA A 29 8.54 -4.23 -24.05
C ALA A 29 8.39 -2.70 -24.05
N PRO A 30 9.28 -1.96 -23.38
CA PRO A 30 9.36 -0.51 -23.57
C PRO A 30 9.47 -0.19 -25.07
N PRO A 31 8.97 0.96 -25.52
CA PRO A 31 9.07 1.37 -26.92
C PRO A 31 10.55 1.53 -27.32
N ASP A 32 10.85 1.29 -28.58
CA ASP A 32 12.22 1.39 -29.11
C ASP A 32 12.72 2.85 -29.12
N GLU A 33 11.80 3.81 -29.32
CA GLU A 33 12.08 5.24 -29.36
C GLU A 33 11.11 6.02 -28.46
N GLY A 34 11.43 7.29 -28.23
CA GLY A 34 10.58 8.19 -27.44
C GLY A 34 10.96 8.25 -25.96
N PRO A 35 10.17 9.02 -25.16
CA PRO A 35 10.50 9.37 -23.79
C PRO A 35 10.49 8.19 -22.82
N LEU A 36 9.82 7.10 -23.18
CA LEU A 36 9.74 5.87 -22.38
C LEU A 36 10.59 4.73 -22.96
N SER A 37 11.43 4.98 -23.97
CA SER A 37 12.37 3.99 -24.48
C SER A 37 13.38 3.57 -23.43
N VAL A 38 13.95 2.37 -23.58
CA VAL A 38 14.97 1.85 -22.64
C VAL A 38 16.08 2.87 -22.44
N LYS A 39 16.65 3.39 -23.57
CA LYS A 39 17.73 4.36 -23.50
C LYS A 39 17.34 5.64 -22.75
N ALA A 40 16.18 6.22 -23.06
CA ALA A 40 15.77 7.49 -22.47
C ALA A 40 15.50 7.38 -20.96
N VAL A 41 15.02 6.22 -20.49
CA VAL A 41 14.79 6.00 -19.06
C VAL A 41 16.08 5.58 -18.36
N GLU A 42 16.95 4.77 -18.97
CA GLU A 42 18.23 4.41 -18.36
C GLU A 42 19.17 5.63 -18.24
N ASP A 43 19.16 6.56 -19.19
CA ASP A 43 19.87 7.85 -19.07
C ASP A 43 19.34 8.66 -17.86
N LEU A 44 18.02 8.66 -17.62
CA LEU A 44 17.40 9.30 -16.44
C LEU A 44 17.80 8.58 -15.14
N LEU A 45 17.76 7.25 -15.12
CA LEU A 45 18.19 6.44 -13.97
C LEU A 45 19.65 6.73 -13.62
N ALA A 46 20.54 6.76 -14.62
CA ALA A 46 21.96 7.06 -14.44
C ALA A 46 22.17 8.48 -13.90
N GLN A 47 21.45 9.48 -14.43
CA GLN A 47 21.51 10.86 -13.97
C GLN A 47 21.20 10.98 -12.46
N HIS A 48 20.26 10.18 -11.96
CA HIS A 48 19.82 10.18 -10.56
C HIS A 48 20.47 9.08 -9.72
N LYS A 49 21.42 8.30 -10.27
CA LYS A 49 22.06 7.18 -9.58
C LYS A 49 21.04 6.15 -9.03
N VAL A 50 19.97 5.92 -9.75
CA VAL A 50 18.92 4.93 -9.42
C VAL A 50 19.18 3.68 -10.26
N PRO A 51 19.48 2.51 -9.67
CA PRO A 51 19.85 1.33 -10.47
C PRO A 51 18.73 0.74 -11.29
N GLY A 52 17.49 0.79 -10.80
CA GLY A 52 16.38 0.19 -11.53
C GLY A 52 15.01 0.77 -11.18
N ALA A 53 14.10 0.64 -12.14
CA ALA A 53 12.71 1.08 -12.02
C ALA A 53 11.76 0.12 -12.70
N SER A 54 10.51 0.12 -12.25
CA SER A 54 9.39 -0.53 -12.93
C SER A 54 8.19 0.40 -12.93
N LEU A 55 7.44 0.39 -14.06
CA LEU A 55 6.31 1.26 -14.33
C LEU A 55 5.12 0.41 -14.78
N ALA A 56 3.92 0.69 -14.28
CA ALA A 56 2.66 0.21 -14.84
C ALA A 56 1.79 1.40 -15.23
N ILE A 57 1.09 1.29 -16.37
CA ILE A 57 0.24 2.34 -16.94
C ILE A 57 -1.18 1.80 -17.08
N ILE A 58 -2.13 2.51 -16.50
CA ILE A 58 -3.56 2.32 -16.72
C ILE A 58 -4.05 3.43 -17.65
N HIS A 59 -4.78 3.03 -18.68
CA HIS A 59 -5.42 3.94 -19.64
C HIS A 59 -6.76 3.35 -20.04
N ASP A 60 -7.82 4.17 -20.09
CA ASP A 60 -9.19 3.75 -20.36
C ASP A 60 -9.63 2.53 -19.54
N GLY A 61 -9.41 2.57 -18.23
CA GLY A 61 -9.82 1.54 -17.28
C GLY A 61 -9.13 0.18 -17.47
N THR A 62 -8.01 0.14 -18.20
CA THR A 62 -7.24 -1.10 -18.43
C THR A 62 -5.75 -0.91 -18.15
N LEU A 63 -5.08 -1.96 -17.67
CA LEU A 63 -3.62 -2.01 -17.59
C LEU A 63 -3.06 -2.21 -19.01
N VAL A 64 -2.52 -1.14 -19.61
CA VAL A 64 -2.05 -1.15 -21.00
C VAL A 64 -0.56 -1.48 -21.13
N ALA A 65 0.25 -1.21 -20.11
CA ALA A 65 1.69 -1.49 -20.15
C ALA A 65 2.27 -1.77 -18.77
N THR A 66 3.34 -2.57 -18.73
CA THR A 66 4.26 -2.70 -17.59
C THR A 66 5.68 -2.72 -18.14
N TYR A 67 6.46 -1.69 -17.86
CA TYR A 67 7.84 -1.51 -18.30
C TYR A 67 8.82 -1.73 -17.16
N CYS A 68 10.01 -2.24 -17.49
CA CYS A 68 11.07 -2.54 -16.54
C CYS A 68 12.39 -1.99 -17.08
N TYR A 69 13.17 -1.32 -16.26
CA TYR A 69 14.40 -0.64 -16.62
C TYR A 69 15.50 -0.91 -15.60
N GLY A 70 16.73 -1.01 -16.09
CA GLY A 70 17.91 -1.15 -15.24
C GLY A 70 17.96 -2.47 -14.46
N VAL A 71 18.59 -2.43 -13.28
CA VAL A 71 18.94 -3.62 -12.51
C VAL A 71 18.22 -3.69 -11.16
N ALA A 72 17.83 -4.91 -10.79
CA ALA A 72 17.22 -5.20 -9.50
C ALA A 72 18.28 -5.56 -8.45
N GLN A 73 19.36 -6.23 -8.86
CA GLN A 73 20.46 -6.65 -7.97
C GLN A 73 21.67 -7.07 -8.80
N GLY A 74 22.83 -6.48 -8.53
CA GLY A 74 24.06 -6.79 -9.27
C GLY A 74 23.86 -6.61 -10.77
N GLN A 75 23.94 -7.70 -11.55
CA GLN A 75 23.66 -7.68 -13.00
C GLN A 75 22.26 -8.20 -13.36
N ARG A 76 21.44 -8.54 -12.36
CA ARG A 76 20.10 -9.09 -12.61
C ARG A 76 19.13 -7.97 -12.98
N PRO A 77 18.55 -7.98 -14.20
CA PRO A 77 17.66 -6.92 -14.64
C PRO A 77 16.36 -6.91 -13.83
N VAL A 78 15.72 -5.76 -13.75
CA VAL A 78 14.35 -5.62 -13.30
C VAL A 78 13.42 -6.37 -14.25
N ARG A 79 12.46 -7.10 -13.70
CA ARG A 79 11.43 -7.85 -14.43
C ARG A 79 10.05 -7.47 -13.89
N THR A 80 8.99 -7.76 -14.64
CA THR A 80 7.60 -7.52 -14.22
C THR A 80 7.22 -8.26 -12.92
N THR A 81 7.97 -9.31 -12.57
CA THR A 81 7.84 -10.08 -11.34
C THR A 81 8.78 -9.63 -10.21
N THR A 82 9.68 -8.68 -10.48
CA THR A 82 10.59 -8.14 -9.47
C THR A 82 9.81 -7.34 -8.44
N ARG A 83 9.95 -7.70 -7.17
CA ARG A 83 9.27 -7.03 -6.06
C ARG A 83 10.13 -5.92 -5.48
N PHE A 84 9.48 -4.81 -5.20
CA PHE A 84 10.02 -3.66 -4.49
C PHE A 84 9.28 -3.48 -3.17
N GLN A 85 9.86 -2.78 -2.20
CA GLN A 85 9.10 -2.31 -1.06
C GLN A 85 8.18 -1.18 -1.49
N ALA A 86 6.87 -1.35 -1.25
CA ALA A 86 5.88 -0.32 -1.51
C ALA A 86 5.88 0.79 -0.47
N ALA A 87 6.62 0.58 0.62
CA ALA A 87 6.67 1.50 1.75
C ALA A 87 5.26 1.96 2.16
N SER A 88 5.03 3.26 2.24
CA SER A 88 3.75 3.81 2.70
C SER A 88 2.54 3.51 1.80
N ILE A 89 2.72 3.05 0.55
CA ILE A 89 1.59 2.55 -0.25
C ILE A 89 0.95 1.30 0.39
N SER A 90 1.65 0.62 1.32
CA SER A 90 1.06 -0.41 2.19
C SER A 90 -0.22 0.07 2.90
N LYS A 91 -0.32 1.37 3.22
CA LYS A 91 -1.47 1.98 3.89
C LYS A 91 -2.72 1.94 3.01
N THR A 92 -2.56 2.15 1.70
CA THR A 92 -3.67 2.02 0.73
C THR A 92 -4.20 0.58 0.68
N ILE A 93 -3.30 -0.41 0.70
CA ILE A 93 -3.71 -1.83 0.74
C ILE A 93 -4.39 -2.18 2.06
N ASN A 94 -3.90 -1.65 3.19
CA ASN A 94 -4.59 -1.78 4.47
C ASN A 94 -5.97 -1.12 4.46
N ALA A 95 -6.12 0.06 3.86
CA ALA A 95 -7.40 0.74 3.72
C ALA A 95 -8.40 -0.11 2.92
N LEU A 96 -7.97 -0.73 1.83
CA LEU A 96 -8.81 -1.67 1.06
C LEU A 96 -9.28 -2.85 1.91
N ALA A 97 -8.44 -3.38 2.81
CA ALA A 97 -8.84 -4.46 3.73
C ALA A 97 -9.90 -3.99 4.74
N ILE A 98 -9.72 -2.80 5.34
CA ILE A 98 -10.69 -2.21 6.27
C ILE A 98 -12.02 -1.94 5.56
N LEU A 99 -12.00 -1.35 4.37
CA LEU A 99 -13.20 -1.10 3.55
C LEU A 99 -13.88 -2.41 3.13
N ARG A 100 -13.11 -3.46 2.84
CA ARG A 100 -13.67 -4.79 2.55
C ARG A 100 -14.36 -5.40 3.77
N LEU A 101 -13.79 -5.24 4.96
CA LEU A 101 -14.43 -5.66 6.22
C LEU A 101 -15.70 -4.85 6.50
N ALA A 102 -15.72 -3.55 6.18
CA ALA A 102 -16.92 -2.73 6.26
C ALA A 102 -18.00 -3.19 5.26
N ALA A 103 -17.61 -3.47 4.01
CA ALA A 103 -18.52 -4.04 3.00
C ALA A 103 -19.16 -5.37 3.43
N LEU A 104 -18.47 -6.15 4.27
CA LEU A 104 -18.95 -7.40 4.86
C LEU A 104 -19.72 -7.19 6.18
N SER A 105 -20.07 -5.94 6.52
CA SER A 105 -20.75 -5.55 7.77
C SER A 105 -20.03 -6.03 9.04
N ARG A 106 -18.68 -6.17 8.96
CA ARG A 106 -17.81 -6.54 10.09
C ARG A 106 -17.29 -5.33 10.87
N LEU A 107 -17.28 -4.15 10.23
CA LEU A 107 -16.81 -2.88 10.76
C LEU A 107 -17.72 -1.75 10.30
N ASP A 108 -17.83 -0.71 11.13
CA ASP A 108 -18.30 0.61 10.73
C ASP A 108 -17.12 1.57 10.81
N LEU A 109 -16.93 2.40 9.77
CA LEU A 109 -15.80 3.34 9.70
C LEU A 109 -15.85 4.39 10.82
N ASP A 110 -17.02 4.68 11.34
CA ASP A 110 -17.25 5.66 12.39
C ASP A 110 -17.31 5.05 13.79
N ASP A 111 -17.15 3.72 13.90
CA ASP A 111 -16.99 3.07 15.20
C ASP A 111 -15.69 3.51 15.90
N PRO A 112 -15.70 3.70 17.21
CA PRO A 112 -14.49 3.80 18.02
C PRO A 112 -13.58 2.59 17.79
N VAL A 113 -12.29 2.82 17.49
CA VAL A 113 -11.36 1.73 17.19
C VAL A 113 -11.26 0.71 18.33
N ASN A 114 -11.32 1.18 19.59
CA ASN A 114 -11.27 0.33 20.76
C ASN A 114 -12.47 -0.62 20.91
N LYS A 115 -13.58 -0.39 20.20
CA LYS A 115 -14.70 -1.33 20.14
C LYS A 115 -14.27 -2.66 19.51
N HIS A 116 -13.37 -2.63 18.54
CA HIS A 116 -12.95 -3.78 17.72
C HIS A 116 -11.59 -4.36 18.12
N LEU A 117 -10.72 -3.60 18.77
CA LEU A 117 -9.45 -4.09 19.28
C LEU A 117 -9.69 -5.05 20.46
N VAL A 118 -8.95 -6.18 20.49
CA VAL A 118 -9.04 -7.21 21.53
C VAL A 118 -7.69 -7.41 22.21
N THR A 119 -6.65 -7.67 21.43
CA THR A 119 -5.30 -8.01 21.94
C THR A 119 -4.60 -6.82 22.59
N TRP A 120 -4.89 -5.62 22.11
CA TRP A 120 -4.34 -4.36 22.59
C TRP A 120 -5.41 -3.27 22.48
N LYS A 121 -5.32 -2.24 23.29
CA LYS A 121 -6.22 -1.08 23.26
C LYS A 121 -5.41 0.19 23.08
N LEU A 122 -5.91 1.10 22.24
CA LEU A 122 -5.38 2.46 22.19
C LEU A 122 -5.68 3.12 23.56
N PRO A 123 -4.65 3.54 24.34
CA PRO A 123 -4.86 4.05 25.66
C PRO A 123 -5.68 5.34 25.68
N ASP A 124 -6.61 5.41 26.61
CA ASP A 124 -7.43 6.60 26.85
C ASP A 124 -6.61 7.71 27.53
N ASN A 125 -6.99 8.95 27.21
CA ASN A 125 -6.43 10.16 27.84
C ASN A 125 -7.40 11.35 27.65
N VAL A 126 -6.99 12.54 28.09
CA VAL A 126 -7.82 13.76 28.02
C VAL A 126 -8.37 14.10 26.64
N PHE A 127 -7.72 13.66 25.57
CA PHE A 127 -8.21 13.88 24.20
C PHE A 127 -9.27 12.85 23.80
N THR A 128 -9.10 11.58 24.21
CA THR A 128 -10.04 10.50 23.90
C THR A 128 -11.31 10.53 24.76
N GLU A 129 -11.25 11.12 25.96
CA GLU A 129 -12.43 11.39 26.79
C GLU A 129 -13.44 12.30 26.08
N THR A 130 -12.93 13.27 25.31
CA THR A 130 -13.77 14.21 24.56
C THR A 130 -14.31 13.60 23.26
N ARG A 131 -13.48 12.83 22.56
CA ARG A 131 -13.83 12.21 21.28
C ARG A 131 -13.03 10.93 21.06
N ALA A 132 -13.73 9.81 20.92
CA ALA A 132 -13.10 8.54 20.60
C ALA A 132 -12.47 8.57 19.21
N VAL A 133 -11.32 7.89 19.06
CA VAL A 133 -10.67 7.70 17.75
C VAL A 133 -11.43 6.66 16.94
N THR A 134 -11.86 7.01 15.72
CA THR A 134 -12.57 6.12 14.82
C THR A 134 -11.64 5.50 13.76
N LEU A 135 -12.13 4.46 13.07
CA LEU A 135 -11.41 3.85 11.94
C LEU A 135 -11.18 4.86 10.82
N ARG A 136 -12.20 5.67 10.51
CA ARG A 136 -12.11 6.77 9.53
C ARG A 136 -10.97 7.74 9.86
N MET A 137 -10.87 8.15 11.11
CA MET A 137 -9.83 9.08 11.57
C MET A 137 -8.42 8.48 11.45
N LEU A 138 -8.25 7.18 11.70
CA LEU A 138 -6.95 6.54 11.53
C LEU A 138 -6.58 6.41 10.06
N LEU A 139 -7.53 6.05 9.19
CA LEU A 139 -7.32 5.92 7.74
C LEU A 139 -7.01 7.26 7.06
N SER A 140 -7.53 8.37 7.58
CA SER A 140 -7.32 9.73 7.07
C SER A 140 -6.24 10.52 7.81
N HIS A 141 -5.48 9.86 8.70
CA HIS A 141 -4.46 10.52 9.51
C HIS A 141 -4.99 11.70 10.37
N SER A 142 -6.27 11.67 10.74
CA SER A 142 -6.88 12.66 11.64
C SER A 142 -7.11 12.12 13.05
N GLY A 143 -6.63 10.92 13.36
CA GLY A 143 -6.79 10.30 14.69
C GLY A 143 -5.97 10.92 15.81
N GLY A 144 -5.09 11.88 15.50
CA GLY A 144 -4.24 12.55 16.50
C GLY A 144 -3.20 11.62 17.12
N THR A 145 -2.78 10.57 16.43
CA THR A 145 -1.85 9.56 16.93
C THR A 145 -0.38 9.90 16.68
N THR A 146 0.48 9.51 17.63
CA THR A 146 1.95 9.63 17.53
C THR A 146 2.55 8.67 16.50
N VAL A 147 3.87 8.72 16.35
CA VAL A 147 4.71 7.91 15.47
C VAL A 147 4.39 8.14 13.99
N THR A 148 5.08 9.09 13.39
CA THR A 148 4.87 9.48 11.98
C THR A 148 5.34 8.40 11.01
N VAL A 149 6.60 7.94 11.19
CA VAL A 149 7.26 6.97 10.32
C VAL A 149 8.00 5.90 11.13
N PHE A 150 8.40 4.83 10.47
CA PHE A 150 9.24 3.77 11.02
C PHE A 150 10.49 3.62 10.14
N GLU A 151 11.66 3.55 10.76
CA GLU A 151 12.93 3.40 10.02
C GLU A 151 13.17 1.97 9.54
N GLY A 152 12.41 1.01 10.08
CA GLY A 152 12.61 -0.41 9.85
C GLY A 152 13.85 -0.97 10.57
N TYR A 153 14.01 -2.27 10.50
CA TYR A 153 15.02 -3.03 11.24
C TYR A 153 16.03 -3.67 10.31
N MET A 154 17.28 -3.73 10.78
CA MET A 154 18.34 -4.46 10.06
C MET A 154 18.08 -5.97 10.11
N PRO A 155 18.21 -6.71 9.00
CA PRO A 155 18.20 -8.16 9.02
C PRO A 155 19.19 -8.73 10.03
N GLY A 156 18.78 -9.80 10.73
CA GLY A 156 19.60 -10.44 11.76
C GLY A 156 19.55 -9.77 13.15
N ARG A 157 18.85 -8.67 13.31
CA ARG A 157 18.58 -8.06 14.63
C ARG A 157 17.28 -8.62 15.21
N PRO A 158 17.12 -8.62 16.55
CA PRO A 158 15.83 -8.93 17.17
C PRO A 158 14.71 -8.02 16.62
N LEU A 159 13.59 -8.63 16.26
CA LEU A 159 12.42 -7.91 15.75
C LEU A 159 11.35 -7.81 16.85
N PRO A 160 10.69 -6.65 17.00
CA PRO A 160 9.57 -6.53 17.91
C PRO A 160 8.33 -7.23 17.38
N GLY A 161 7.53 -7.76 18.30
CA GLY A 161 6.15 -8.10 18.02
C GLY A 161 5.27 -6.84 17.90
N LEU A 162 4.09 -6.97 17.30
CA LEU A 162 3.21 -5.83 17.03
C LEU A 162 2.83 -5.04 18.28
N VAL A 163 2.53 -5.72 19.40
CA VAL A 163 2.22 -5.05 20.69
C VAL A 163 3.42 -4.30 21.23
N GLN A 164 4.66 -4.82 21.05
CA GLN A 164 5.86 -4.09 21.46
C GLN A 164 6.04 -2.78 20.66
N ILE A 165 5.72 -2.82 19.36
CA ILE A 165 5.70 -1.61 18.50
C ILE A 165 4.67 -0.60 19.03
N LEU A 166 3.43 -1.06 19.25
CA LEU A 166 2.34 -0.21 19.73
C LEU A 166 2.64 0.41 21.10
N ASP A 167 3.33 -0.33 21.97
CA ASP A 167 3.75 0.14 23.29
C ASP A 167 5.09 0.90 23.30
N GLY A 168 5.84 0.90 22.20
CA GLY A 168 7.19 1.47 22.16
C GLY A 168 8.17 0.74 23.07
N ARG A 169 8.01 -0.60 23.24
CA ARG A 169 8.85 -1.41 24.12
C ARG A 169 9.95 -2.13 23.36
N PRO A 170 11.16 -2.19 23.89
CA PRO A 170 12.26 -2.94 23.23
C PRO A 170 11.85 -4.37 22.81
N PRO A 171 12.30 -4.84 21.62
CA PRO A 171 13.27 -4.21 20.73
C PRO A 171 12.70 -3.17 19.74
N ALA A 172 11.45 -2.71 19.94
CA ALA A 172 10.91 -1.61 19.14
C ALA A 172 11.76 -0.33 19.35
N THR A 173 11.99 0.40 18.26
CA THR A 173 12.82 1.63 18.26
C THR A 173 12.00 2.91 18.20
N ASN A 174 10.69 2.78 18.05
CA ASN A 174 9.74 3.89 18.03
C ASN A 174 9.21 4.21 19.43
N ASP A 175 8.74 5.44 19.61
CA ASP A 175 7.96 5.85 20.80
C ASP A 175 6.61 5.11 20.85
N PRO A 176 5.96 5.04 22.02
CA PRO A 176 4.63 4.47 22.15
C PRO A 176 3.61 5.15 21.21
N VAL A 177 2.74 4.35 20.59
CA VAL A 177 1.59 4.86 19.84
C VAL A 177 0.52 5.33 20.84
N ARG A 178 0.27 6.62 20.86
CA ARG A 178 -0.67 7.29 21.78
C ARG A 178 -1.44 8.38 21.03
N VAL A 179 -2.59 8.77 21.52
CA VAL A 179 -3.27 9.99 21.08
C VAL A 179 -2.60 11.18 21.76
N ALA A 180 -2.04 12.10 20.99
CA ALA A 180 -1.33 13.27 21.48
C ALA A 180 -1.99 14.59 21.06
N TRP A 181 -3.04 14.52 20.23
CA TRP A 181 -3.80 15.67 19.75
C TRP A 181 -5.28 15.31 19.64
N PRO A 182 -6.19 16.31 19.63
CA PRO A 182 -7.63 16.07 19.54
C PRO A 182 -8.01 15.27 18.27
N PRO A 183 -8.66 14.11 18.41
CA PRO A 183 -9.08 13.29 17.28
C PRO A 183 -10.05 14.02 16.33
N GLY A 184 -9.83 13.91 15.03
CA GLY A 184 -10.68 14.48 13.99
C GLY A 184 -10.54 15.99 13.81
N HIS A 185 -9.54 16.64 14.44
CA HIS A 185 -9.38 18.09 14.38
C HIS A 185 -8.46 18.55 13.24
N ALA A 186 -7.38 17.84 12.97
CA ALA A 186 -6.40 18.24 11.97
C ALA A 186 -5.71 16.99 11.35
N PHE A 187 -5.17 17.15 10.18
CA PHE A 187 -4.30 16.17 9.57
C PHE A 187 -2.97 16.05 10.35
N ARG A 188 -2.62 14.82 10.70
CA ARG A 188 -1.32 14.46 11.29
C ARG A 188 -0.91 13.08 10.82
N TYR A 189 -0.03 13.05 9.83
CA TYR A 189 0.44 11.78 9.28
C TYR A 189 0.98 10.86 10.37
N SER A 190 0.44 9.65 10.48
CA SER A 190 0.84 8.69 11.51
C SER A 190 0.88 7.26 10.97
N GLY A 191 2.09 6.72 10.87
CA GLY A 191 2.33 5.29 10.69
C GLY A 191 1.84 4.49 11.89
N GLY A 192 1.96 5.06 13.11
CA GLY A 192 1.47 4.45 14.35
C GLY A 192 -0.03 4.19 14.31
N GLY A 193 -0.82 5.18 13.87
CA GLY A 193 -2.27 5.01 13.71
C GLY A 193 -2.64 3.91 12.72
N ILE A 194 -1.89 3.76 11.63
CA ILE A 194 -2.06 2.65 10.69
C ILE A 194 -1.65 1.31 11.31
N THR A 195 -0.62 1.30 12.18
CA THR A 195 -0.22 0.09 12.90
C THR A 195 -1.29 -0.35 13.92
N VAL A 196 -2.06 0.57 14.49
CA VAL A 196 -3.28 0.25 15.26
C VAL A 196 -4.30 -0.50 14.38
N LEU A 197 -4.49 -0.06 13.14
CA LEU A 197 -5.37 -0.77 12.18
C LEU A 197 -4.81 -2.13 11.77
N GLN A 198 -3.48 -2.34 11.77
CA GLN A 198 -2.89 -3.68 11.59
C GLN A 198 -3.36 -4.63 12.69
N GLN A 199 -3.32 -4.19 13.94
CA GLN A 199 -3.81 -4.98 15.08
C GLN A 199 -5.32 -5.23 14.96
N LEU A 200 -6.09 -4.21 14.59
CA LEU A 200 -7.54 -4.35 14.41
C LEU A 200 -7.89 -5.40 13.35
N VAL A 201 -7.19 -5.41 12.20
CA VAL A 201 -7.40 -6.44 11.16
C VAL A 201 -7.15 -7.83 11.72
N ALA A 202 -6.06 -8.04 12.46
CA ALA A 202 -5.74 -9.33 13.07
C ALA A 202 -6.82 -9.76 14.10
N ASP A 203 -7.24 -8.85 14.96
CA ASP A 203 -8.26 -9.12 16.00
C ASP A 203 -9.62 -9.46 15.37
N VAL A 204 -10.08 -8.67 14.38
CA VAL A 204 -11.39 -8.85 13.75
C VAL A 204 -11.43 -10.12 12.90
N THR A 205 -10.35 -10.45 12.20
CA THR A 205 -10.28 -11.63 11.35
C THR A 205 -9.91 -12.90 12.10
N ARG A 206 -9.22 -12.78 13.22
CA ARG A 206 -8.57 -13.86 13.98
C ARG A 206 -7.51 -14.59 13.18
N ASP A 207 -6.93 -13.91 12.20
CA ASP A 207 -5.85 -14.38 11.36
C ASP A 207 -4.59 -13.54 11.63
N SER A 208 -3.41 -14.03 11.24
CA SER A 208 -2.25 -13.15 11.12
C SER A 208 -2.52 -12.07 10.06
N TYR A 209 -1.97 -10.86 10.25
CA TYR A 209 -2.18 -9.76 9.30
C TYR A 209 -1.84 -10.15 7.85
N PRO A 210 -0.70 -10.83 7.54
CA PRO A 210 -0.42 -11.29 6.18
C PRO A 210 -1.49 -12.21 5.61
N ALA A 211 -1.98 -13.17 6.39
CA ALA A 211 -3.02 -14.10 5.97
C ALA A 211 -4.35 -13.39 5.72
N ALA A 212 -4.72 -12.45 6.60
CA ALA A 212 -5.92 -11.64 6.45
C ALA A 212 -5.87 -10.80 5.16
N ILE A 213 -4.75 -10.09 4.90
CA ILE A 213 -4.60 -9.27 3.67
C ILE A 213 -4.56 -10.16 2.42
N ALA A 214 -3.89 -11.30 2.47
CA ALA A 214 -3.88 -12.24 1.35
C ALA A 214 -5.31 -12.67 0.97
N ARG A 215 -6.15 -12.97 1.95
CA ARG A 215 -7.55 -13.39 1.76
C ARG A 215 -8.49 -12.24 1.40
N LEU A 216 -8.33 -11.07 2.03
CA LEU A 216 -9.25 -9.94 1.86
C LEU A 216 -8.95 -9.11 0.61
N VAL A 217 -7.68 -8.99 0.21
CA VAL A 217 -7.23 -8.05 -0.83
C VAL A 217 -6.41 -8.73 -1.91
N LEU A 218 -5.24 -9.31 -1.57
CA LEU A 218 -4.27 -9.75 -2.59
C LEU A 218 -4.84 -10.85 -3.49
N GLY A 219 -5.45 -11.88 -2.89
CA GLY A 219 -6.05 -12.99 -3.62
C GLY A 219 -7.22 -12.54 -4.51
N PRO A 220 -8.25 -11.86 -3.96
CA PRO A 220 -9.37 -11.36 -4.76
C PRO A 220 -8.98 -10.42 -5.91
N LEU A 221 -7.91 -9.65 -5.75
CA LEU A 221 -7.40 -8.74 -6.80
C LEU A 221 -6.38 -9.41 -7.74
N GLY A 222 -6.00 -10.67 -7.50
CA GLY A 222 -5.01 -11.37 -8.30
C GLY A 222 -3.60 -10.78 -8.19
N MET A 223 -3.24 -10.20 -7.03
CA MET A 223 -1.92 -9.61 -6.75
C MET A 223 -0.93 -10.73 -6.37
N THR A 224 -0.61 -11.59 -7.31
CA THR A 224 0.15 -12.84 -7.09
C THR A 224 1.64 -12.64 -6.81
N HIS A 225 2.18 -11.46 -7.10
CA HIS A 225 3.56 -11.06 -6.82
C HIS A 225 3.68 -10.16 -5.59
N SER A 226 2.64 -10.11 -4.75
CA SER A 226 2.59 -9.28 -3.55
C SER A 226 2.51 -10.10 -2.28
N ASN A 227 3.27 -9.71 -1.25
CA ASN A 227 3.22 -10.35 0.06
C ASN A 227 3.81 -9.46 1.17
N TYR A 228 3.74 -9.94 2.41
CA TYR A 228 4.31 -9.31 3.60
C TYR A 228 5.43 -10.15 4.23
N VAL A 229 6.13 -10.96 3.44
CA VAL A 229 7.27 -11.77 3.92
C VAL A 229 8.46 -10.87 4.15
N GLN A 230 8.79 -10.64 5.41
CA GLN A 230 9.87 -9.71 5.82
C GLN A 230 11.24 -10.40 5.89
N GLN A 231 11.27 -11.71 6.01
CA GLN A 231 12.49 -12.52 6.05
C GLN A 231 12.40 -13.65 4.99
N PRO A 232 12.54 -13.29 3.69
CA PRO A 232 12.44 -14.26 2.62
C PRO A 232 13.63 -15.22 2.64
N ASP A 233 13.39 -16.45 2.22
CA ASP A 233 14.41 -17.43 1.90
C ASP A 233 15.23 -17.03 0.65
N ALA A 234 16.19 -17.85 0.26
CA ALA A 234 17.05 -17.57 -0.89
C ALA A 234 16.26 -17.39 -2.19
N LEU A 235 15.22 -18.20 -2.43
CA LEU A 235 14.37 -18.10 -3.63
C LEU A 235 13.53 -16.82 -3.59
N GLY A 236 12.98 -16.48 -2.44
CA GLY A 236 12.25 -15.23 -2.23
C GLY A 236 13.14 -14.01 -2.45
N ARG A 237 14.37 -14.01 -1.91
CA ARG A 237 15.36 -12.92 -2.10
C ARG A 237 15.75 -12.74 -3.57
N ALA A 238 15.84 -13.81 -4.32
CA ALA A 238 16.11 -13.73 -5.76
C ALA A 238 15.03 -13.00 -6.57
N GLN A 239 13.86 -12.76 -6.00
CA GLN A 239 12.76 -12.02 -6.64
C GLN A 239 12.69 -10.56 -6.22
N LEU A 240 13.56 -10.10 -5.32
CA LEU A 240 13.54 -8.73 -4.81
C LEU A 240 14.46 -7.82 -5.63
N ALA A 241 14.07 -6.58 -5.79
CA ALA A 241 15.01 -5.50 -6.03
C ALA A 241 15.69 -5.17 -4.70
N LEU A 242 17.02 -5.06 -4.68
CA LEU A 242 17.76 -4.66 -3.48
C LEU A 242 17.91 -3.14 -3.43
N ALA A 243 17.94 -2.62 -2.21
CA ALA A 243 18.04 -1.21 -1.89
C ALA A 243 19.41 -0.63 -2.24
N HIS A 244 19.42 0.61 -2.73
CA HIS A 244 20.62 1.40 -3.00
C HIS A 244 20.51 2.79 -2.37
N ASP A 245 21.64 3.34 -1.99
CA ASP A 245 21.74 4.65 -1.36
C ASP A 245 21.75 5.82 -2.38
N ASP A 246 22.01 7.05 -1.89
CA ASP A 246 22.06 8.27 -2.70
C ASP A 246 23.21 8.30 -3.71
N ASP A 247 24.25 7.48 -3.51
CA ASP A 247 25.36 7.33 -4.46
C ASP A 247 25.10 6.22 -5.49
N GLY A 248 23.98 5.49 -5.35
CA GLY A 248 23.63 4.36 -6.19
C GLY A 248 24.35 3.08 -5.79
N GLU A 249 24.98 3.06 -4.60
CA GLU A 249 25.69 1.91 -4.09
C GLU A 249 24.72 0.99 -3.31
N PRO A 250 24.88 -0.34 -3.39
CA PRO A 250 24.02 -1.26 -2.68
C PRO A 250 24.08 -1.06 -1.17
N HIS A 251 22.95 -0.93 -0.50
CA HIS A 251 22.91 -1.03 0.96
C HIS A 251 23.44 -2.40 1.42
N SER A 252 24.27 -2.42 2.44
CA SER A 252 25.03 -3.59 2.91
C SER A 252 24.17 -4.84 3.20
N VAL A 253 22.91 -4.64 3.55
CA VAL A 253 21.96 -5.73 3.85
C VAL A 253 20.87 -5.90 2.78
N GLY A 254 20.84 -4.99 1.80
CA GLY A 254 19.95 -5.02 0.65
C GLY A 254 18.49 -4.59 0.93
N PHE A 255 18.00 -4.54 2.16
CA PHE A 255 16.69 -4.01 2.55
C PHE A 255 16.53 -3.90 4.06
N ARG A 256 15.56 -3.10 4.51
CA ARG A 256 15.09 -3.05 5.89
C ARG A 256 13.87 -3.96 6.07
N ILE A 257 13.68 -4.47 7.29
CA ILE A 257 12.52 -5.24 7.72
C ILE A 257 11.53 -4.29 8.39
N HIS A 258 10.25 -4.39 8.02
CA HIS A 258 9.20 -3.56 8.58
C HIS A 258 8.10 -4.43 9.21
N PRO A 259 8.18 -4.78 10.51
CA PRO A 259 7.10 -5.48 11.20
C PRO A 259 5.81 -4.67 11.28
N GLU A 260 5.88 -3.36 11.06
CA GLU A 260 4.77 -2.42 10.84
C GLU A 260 4.17 -2.63 9.44
N LEU A 261 3.68 -3.84 9.20
CA LEU A 261 3.30 -4.33 7.88
C LEU A 261 2.28 -3.43 7.17
N ALA A 262 1.24 -3.00 7.89
CA ALA A 262 0.20 -2.13 7.35
C ALA A 262 0.74 -0.75 6.97
N ALA A 263 1.75 -0.26 7.68
CA ALA A 263 2.31 1.07 7.48
C ALA A 263 3.38 1.09 6.38
N ALA A 264 4.22 0.01 6.23
CA ALA A 264 5.40 0.06 5.37
C ALA A 264 5.88 -1.30 4.81
N GLY A 265 5.24 -2.43 5.16
CA GLY A 265 5.84 -3.77 4.97
C GLY A 265 5.45 -4.52 3.70
N LEU A 266 4.70 -3.93 2.78
CA LEU A 266 4.29 -4.61 1.54
C LEU A 266 5.46 -4.73 0.56
N TRP A 267 5.72 -5.96 0.10
CA TRP A 267 6.51 -6.25 -1.08
C TRP A 267 5.58 -6.49 -2.26
N THR A 268 5.78 -5.79 -3.38
CA THR A 268 4.87 -5.84 -4.52
C THR A 268 5.55 -5.44 -5.84
N THR A 269 4.79 -5.47 -6.91
CA THR A 269 5.16 -4.97 -8.24
C THR A 269 4.23 -3.85 -8.68
N PRO A 270 4.63 -2.95 -9.58
CA PRO A 270 3.71 -1.96 -10.16
C PRO A 270 2.48 -2.58 -10.82
N GLY A 271 2.64 -3.74 -11.48
CA GLY A 271 1.53 -4.45 -12.10
C GLY A 271 0.48 -4.95 -11.09
N ASP A 272 0.90 -5.41 -9.93
CA ASP A 272 -0.02 -5.80 -8.86
C ASP A 272 -0.68 -4.58 -8.21
N LEU A 273 0.07 -3.50 -7.96
CA LEU A 273 -0.51 -2.24 -7.46
C LEU A 273 -1.53 -1.65 -8.46
N ALA A 274 -1.27 -1.76 -9.77
CA ALA A 274 -2.22 -1.33 -10.79
C ALA A 274 -3.56 -2.08 -10.68
N ARG A 275 -3.57 -3.35 -10.28
CA ARG A 275 -4.80 -4.11 -10.02
C ARG A 275 -5.58 -3.51 -8.83
N ALA A 276 -4.89 -3.10 -7.77
CA ALA A 276 -5.53 -2.44 -6.63
C ALA A 276 -6.10 -1.07 -7.03
N VAL A 277 -5.35 -0.27 -7.80
CA VAL A 277 -5.81 1.04 -8.30
C VAL A 277 -7.01 0.89 -9.23
N LEU A 278 -6.98 -0.08 -10.17
CA LEU A 278 -8.13 -0.41 -11.04
C LEU A 278 -9.35 -0.84 -10.24
N ALA A 279 -9.15 -1.61 -9.15
CA ALA A 279 -10.25 -2.02 -8.30
C ALA A 279 -10.91 -0.82 -7.59
N ILE A 280 -10.13 0.18 -7.18
CA ILE A 280 -10.63 1.43 -6.61
C ILE A 280 -11.43 2.18 -7.68
N ILE A 281 -10.87 2.41 -8.87
CA ILE A 281 -11.51 3.11 -9.98
C ILE A 281 -12.85 2.46 -10.36
N ARG A 282 -12.84 1.14 -10.61
CA ARG A 282 -14.06 0.38 -10.97
C ARG A 282 -15.13 0.39 -9.88
N SER A 283 -14.69 0.34 -8.61
CA SER A 283 -15.61 0.46 -7.48
C SER A 283 -16.22 1.85 -7.39
N TRP A 284 -15.43 2.90 -7.65
CA TRP A 284 -15.91 4.28 -7.65
C TRP A 284 -16.97 4.53 -8.74
N HIS A 285 -16.81 3.93 -9.92
CA HIS A 285 -17.81 3.95 -10.99
C HIS A 285 -19.04 3.06 -10.72
N GLY A 286 -19.02 2.22 -9.68
CA GLY A 286 -20.12 1.31 -9.36
C GLY A 286 -20.26 0.16 -10.38
N VAL A 287 -19.16 -0.26 -10.99
CA VAL A 287 -19.17 -1.38 -11.94
C VAL A 287 -19.70 -2.64 -11.26
N ALA A 288 -20.59 -3.36 -11.93
CA ALA A 288 -21.16 -4.60 -11.41
C ALA A 288 -20.06 -5.61 -11.02
N GLY A 289 -20.13 -6.16 -9.80
CA GLY A 289 -19.11 -7.07 -9.27
C GLY A 289 -17.80 -6.38 -8.87
N ALA A 290 -17.75 -5.05 -8.74
CA ALA A 290 -16.58 -4.35 -8.28
C ALA A 290 -16.12 -4.80 -6.89
N PHE A 291 -14.85 -4.57 -6.58
CA PHE A 291 -14.21 -5.02 -5.35
C PHE A 291 -14.86 -4.45 -4.09
N LEU A 292 -15.25 -3.17 -4.12
CA LEU A 292 -15.99 -2.48 -3.04
C LEU A 292 -17.35 -2.02 -3.56
N PRO A 293 -18.36 -1.88 -2.67
CA PRO A 293 -19.53 -1.09 -2.96
C PRO A 293 -19.15 0.34 -3.37
N GLN A 294 -19.89 0.92 -4.31
CA GLN A 294 -19.62 2.27 -4.83
C GLN A 294 -19.54 3.31 -3.71
N SER A 295 -20.45 3.26 -2.74
CA SER A 295 -20.46 4.21 -1.60
C SER A 295 -19.19 4.18 -0.77
N LEU A 296 -18.57 3.00 -0.58
CA LEU A 296 -17.31 2.87 0.15
C LEU A 296 -16.11 3.36 -0.68
N ALA A 297 -16.12 3.12 -1.99
CA ALA A 297 -15.09 3.67 -2.88
C ALA A 297 -15.19 5.20 -2.98
N GLN A 298 -16.40 5.74 -3.04
CA GLN A 298 -16.63 7.18 -2.97
C GLN A 298 -16.18 7.78 -1.63
N ALA A 299 -16.47 7.10 -0.50
CA ALA A 299 -15.98 7.51 0.80
C ALA A 299 -14.44 7.47 0.88
N MET A 300 -13.80 6.48 0.23
CA MET A 300 -12.34 6.40 0.14
C MET A 300 -11.76 7.59 -0.62
N LEU A 301 -12.40 7.96 -1.73
CA LEU A 301 -11.98 9.04 -2.62
C LEU A 301 -12.71 10.38 -2.32
N THR A 302 -13.06 10.61 -1.05
CA THR A 302 -13.57 11.90 -0.56
C THR A 302 -12.62 12.41 0.53
N PRO A 303 -12.12 13.65 0.45
CA PRO A 303 -11.32 14.23 1.51
C PRO A 303 -12.05 14.20 2.86
N VAL A 304 -11.39 13.72 3.90
CA VAL A 304 -11.89 13.71 5.29
C VAL A 304 -11.35 14.90 6.06
N VAL A 305 -10.08 15.20 5.86
CA VAL A 305 -9.36 16.33 6.45
C VAL A 305 -8.28 16.77 5.48
N GLU A 306 -8.22 18.06 5.16
CA GLU A 306 -7.28 18.61 4.17
C GLU A 306 -7.35 17.80 2.86
N ASP A 307 -6.23 17.30 2.37
CA ASP A 307 -6.13 16.46 1.17
C ASP A 307 -6.14 14.95 1.45
N ALA A 308 -6.42 14.52 2.69
CA ALA A 308 -6.41 13.12 3.07
C ALA A 308 -7.79 12.46 2.96
N GLY A 309 -7.89 11.42 2.11
CA GLY A 309 -8.98 10.45 2.06
C GLY A 309 -8.70 9.22 2.93
N LEU A 310 -9.32 8.08 2.63
CA LEU A 310 -9.13 6.86 3.41
C LEU A 310 -7.96 6.03 2.84
N GLY A 311 -6.74 6.30 3.32
CA GLY A 311 -5.51 5.63 2.87
C GLY A 311 -5.04 6.07 1.48
N VAL A 312 -5.46 7.23 1.03
CA VAL A 312 -5.03 7.94 -0.18
C VAL A 312 -4.99 9.43 0.09
N PHE A 313 -4.28 10.17 -0.77
CA PHE A 313 -4.22 11.63 -0.77
C PHE A 313 -4.73 12.19 -2.09
N PHE A 314 -5.09 13.46 -2.10
CA PHE A 314 -5.53 14.16 -3.31
C PHE A 314 -4.46 15.13 -3.80
N ALA A 315 -4.24 15.12 -5.11
CA ALA A 315 -3.35 16.06 -5.80
C ALA A 315 -4.17 16.88 -6.78
N GLY A 316 -4.74 17.99 -6.32
CA GLY A 316 -5.72 18.77 -7.09
C GLY A 316 -7.14 18.17 -7.04
N ASN A 317 -7.98 18.51 -8.00
CA ASN A 317 -9.43 18.29 -7.90
C ASN A 317 -9.94 16.88 -8.23
N SER A 318 -9.14 16.05 -8.93
CA SER A 318 -9.60 14.72 -9.39
C SER A 318 -8.59 13.60 -9.18
N LEU A 319 -7.34 13.94 -8.87
CA LEU A 319 -6.26 12.96 -8.75
C LEU A 319 -6.15 12.42 -7.34
N PHE A 320 -6.14 11.11 -7.20
CA PHE A 320 -5.79 10.46 -5.95
C PHE A 320 -4.43 9.76 -6.07
N THR A 321 -3.67 9.76 -4.99
CA THR A 321 -2.27 9.35 -5.00
C THR A 321 -1.85 8.75 -3.67
N HIS A 322 -0.74 8.05 -3.66
CA HIS A 322 0.07 7.79 -2.50
C HIS A 322 1.54 7.64 -2.88
N VAL A 323 2.42 8.17 -2.04
CA VAL A 323 3.86 8.00 -2.16
C VAL A 323 4.35 6.97 -1.15
N GLY A 324 5.45 6.32 -1.46
CA GLY A 324 6.12 5.38 -0.58
C GLY A 324 7.63 5.63 -0.54
N ALA A 325 8.19 5.79 0.65
CA ALA A 325 9.62 5.93 0.88
C ALA A 325 10.04 5.00 2.03
N ASN A 326 10.87 4.01 1.71
CA ASN A 326 11.69 3.25 2.64
C ASN A 326 13.15 3.46 2.26
N ILE A 327 14.08 3.12 3.12
CA ILE A 327 15.52 3.22 2.82
C ILE A 327 15.82 2.37 1.56
N GLY A 328 16.32 3.03 0.52
CA GLY A 328 16.64 2.44 -0.77
C GLY A 328 15.46 2.16 -1.69
N TYR A 329 14.26 2.65 -1.39
CA TYR A 329 13.07 2.45 -2.24
C TYR A 329 12.20 3.70 -2.31
N ARG A 330 11.73 4.02 -3.53
CA ARG A 330 10.68 5.02 -3.76
C ARG A 330 9.57 4.40 -4.58
N ALA A 331 8.35 4.74 -4.24
CA ALA A 331 7.15 4.28 -4.93
C ALA A 331 6.14 5.43 -5.05
N LEU A 332 5.43 5.46 -6.15
CA LEU A 332 4.40 6.45 -6.42
C LEU A 332 3.27 5.81 -7.22
N PHE A 333 2.04 6.06 -6.87
CA PHE A 333 0.97 6.01 -7.85
C PHE A 333 0.24 7.36 -7.92
N ILE A 334 -0.17 7.76 -9.11
CA ILE A 334 -1.09 8.87 -9.37
C ILE A 334 -2.18 8.32 -10.26
N ALA A 335 -3.44 8.54 -9.88
CA ALA A 335 -4.60 8.02 -10.56
C ALA A 335 -5.72 9.05 -10.64
N ASP A 336 -6.43 9.04 -11.76
CA ASP A 336 -7.64 9.81 -12.00
C ASP A 336 -8.81 8.82 -12.14
N ALA A 337 -9.70 8.79 -11.14
CA ALA A 337 -10.83 7.86 -11.17
C ALA A 337 -11.82 8.23 -12.29
N ALA A 338 -12.06 9.50 -12.56
CA ALA A 338 -13.01 9.94 -13.57
C ALA A 338 -12.52 9.67 -15.00
N ALA A 339 -11.20 9.85 -15.24
CA ALA A 339 -10.57 9.60 -16.53
C ALA A 339 -10.07 8.15 -16.68
N GLU A 340 -10.26 7.29 -15.67
CA GLU A 340 -9.86 5.87 -15.67
C GLU A 340 -8.40 5.63 -16.06
N ARG A 341 -7.49 6.49 -15.55
CA ARG A 341 -6.07 6.47 -15.90
C ARG A 341 -5.20 6.51 -14.66
N ALA A 342 -4.02 5.90 -14.72
CA ALA A 342 -3.03 5.97 -13.64
C ALA A 342 -1.62 5.61 -14.12
N THR A 343 -0.62 6.10 -13.37
CA THR A 343 0.75 5.62 -13.39
C THR A 343 1.11 5.05 -12.03
N ILE A 344 1.83 3.94 -12.02
CA ILE A 344 2.34 3.30 -10.81
C ILE A 344 3.83 3.03 -11.03
N MET A 345 4.68 3.57 -10.19
CA MET A 345 6.13 3.46 -10.32
C MET A 345 6.79 3.01 -9.05
N MET A 346 7.85 2.22 -9.19
CA MET A 346 8.68 1.76 -8.08
C MET A 346 10.14 1.75 -8.52
N THR A 347 11.02 2.20 -7.63
CA THR A 347 12.47 2.24 -7.83
C THR A 347 13.19 1.62 -6.63
N ASN A 348 14.45 1.21 -6.82
CA ASN A 348 15.29 0.63 -5.78
C ASN A 348 16.51 1.52 -5.42
N GLY A 349 16.30 2.82 -5.37
CA GLY A 349 17.30 3.80 -4.95
C GLY A 349 16.70 4.94 -4.13
N ASP A 350 17.48 5.52 -3.22
CA ASP A 350 17.04 6.63 -2.37
C ASP A 350 16.72 7.90 -3.18
N ASN A 351 17.35 8.08 -4.34
CA ASN A 351 17.09 9.19 -5.28
C ASN A 351 15.93 8.93 -6.26
N GLY A 352 15.02 7.99 -5.96
CA GLY A 352 13.94 7.59 -6.89
C GLY A 352 12.84 8.62 -7.09
N ASP A 353 12.63 9.58 -6.18
CA ASP A 353 11.53 10.54 -6.27
C ASP A 353 11.53 11.37 -7.56
N PRO A 354 12.65 12.02 -7.98
CA PRO A 354 12.69 12.76 -9.25
C PRO A 354 12.52 11.85 -10.47
N VAL A 355 12.97 10.58 -10.41
CA VAL A 355 12.74 9.60 -11.46
C VAL A 355 11.24 9.30 -11.59
N CYS A 356 10.55 9.03 -10.47
CA CYS A 356 9.12 8.80 -10.45
C CYS A 356 8.34 9.99 -11.01
N ALA A 357 8.69 11.21 -10.60
CA ALA A 357 8.05 12.43 -11.07
C ALA A 357 8.22 12.64 -12.59
N GLU A 358 9.46 12.48 -13.09
CA GLU A 358 9.77 12.68 -14.50
C GLU A 358 9.12 11.60 -15.40
N ILE A 359 9.13 10.33 -14.99
CA ILE A 359 8.47 9.26 -15.74
C ILE A 359 6.95 9.52 -15.79
N ASN A 360 6.34 9.94 -14.67
CA ASN A 360 4.91 10.30 -14.67
C ASN A 360 4.60 11.43 -15.66
N ARG A 361 5.43 12.47 -15.71
CA ARG A 361 5.29 13.58 -16.66
C ARG A 361 5.39 13.07 -18.11
N ARG A 362 6.40 12.22 -18.42
CA ARG A 362 6.58 11.64 -19.75
C ARG A 362 5.39 10.78 -20.19
N VAL A 363 4.81 9.96 -19.29
CA VAL A 363 3.59 9.20 -19.58
C VAL A 363 2.42 10.12 -19.89
N ALA A 364 2.22 11.17 -19.08
CA ALA A 364 1.14 12.13 -19.29
C ALA A 364 1.25 12.86 -20.64
N GLU A 365 2.47 13.22 -21.04
CA GLU A 365 2.72 13.83 -22.35
C GLU A 365 2.52 12.86 -23.51
N ASP A 366 3.08 11.65 -23.42
CA ASP A 366 3.00 10.61 -24.46
C ASP A 366 1.55 10.19 -24.74
N LEU A 367 0.75 10.03 -23.65
CA LEU A 367 -0.66 9.68 -23.74
C LEU A 367 -1.59 10.90 -23.84
N ARG A 368 -1.04 12.10 -23.92
CA ARG A 368 -1.79 13.37 -24.01
C ARG A 368 -2.84 13.51 -22.89
N TRP A 369 -2.43 13.17 -21.69
CA TRP A 369 -3.26 13.40 -20.50
C TRP A 369 -3.24 14.90 -20.15
N ALA A 370 -4.28 15.59 -20.54
CA ALA A 370 -4.48 17.01 -20.23
C ALA A 370 -4.75 17.21 -18.73
#